data_6c3d33a2b6944f35b8512a82001ab24f
#
_entry.id   6c3d33a2b6944f35b8512a82001ab24f
#
_cell.length_a   1.000
_cell.length_b   1.000
_cell.length_c   1.000
_cell.angle_alpha   90.00
_cell.angle_beta   90.00
_cell.angle_gamma   90.00
#
_symmetry.space_group_name_H-M   'P 1'
#
loop_
_entity.id
_entity.type
_entity.pdbx_description
1 polymer ?
#
loop_
_entity_poly.entity_id
_entity_poly.type
_entity_poly.pdbx_seq_one_letter_code
_entity_poly.pdbx_strand_id
1 'polypeptide(L)'
;MIYRAAMAPPRGHSGARTMYVSDIMTAKPATIRLNNTLRDALETMERVGCHHLPVMGTDGHLIGIISDRDVRTALNSPYILRERWQDEELVNHLPVRAMMTPAPIVIAPEAPAAEAVRLMLKNQISCLPVMRDETLVGIITRSDILLAFMNLLQNRNNRHDVPMNHSG
;
A
#
# COMPACT_ATOMS: atom_id res chain seq x y z
N MET A 1 -1.66 17.04 14.71
CA MET A 1 -0.39 16.25 14.73
C MET A 1 0.19 16.32 13.33
N ILE A 2 1.35 16.94 13.15
CA ILE A 2 1.85 17.43 11.84
C ILE A 2 2.41 16.24 11.05
N TYR A 3 1.80 15.94 9.91
CA TYR A 3 2.33 15.02 8.91
C TYR A 3 3.66 15.60 8.36
N ARG A 4 4.77 14.97 8.70
CA ARG A 4 6.07 15.35 8.16
C ARG A 4 6.27 14.65 6.82
N ALA A 5 5.78 15.29 5.74
CA ALA A 5 6.10 14.88 4.38
C ALA A 5 7.62 14.98 4.19
N ALA A 6 8.24 13.88 3.75
CA ALA A 6 9.64 13.91 3.36
C ALA A 6 9.78 14.78 2.10
N MET A 7 10.52 15.90 2.20
CA MET A 7 10.83 16.75 1.05
C MET A 7 11.59 15.96 -0.01
N ALA A 8 11.18 16.13 -1.27
CA ALA A 8 11.85 15.53 -2.41
C ALA A 8 13.31 16.04 -2.53
N PRO A 9 14.28 15.15 -2.77
CA PRO A 9 15.66 15.58 -3.02
C PRO A 9 15.78 16.25 -4.41
N PRO A 10 16.78 17.14 -4.62
CA PRO A 10 16.97 17.82 -5.89
C PRO A 10 17.31 16.83 -7.01
N ARG A 11 16.84 17.12 -8.20
CA ARG A 11 17.01 16.30 -9.41
C ARG A 11 18.50 16.23 -9.78
N GLY A 12 19.16 15.11 -9.47
CA GLY A 12 20.54 14.82 -9.86
C GLY A 12 20.59 14.19 -11.26
N HIS A 13 21.43 14.69 -12.13
CA HIS A 13 21.70 14.20 -13.46
C HIS A 13 22.53 12.91 -13.39
N SER A 14 21.89 11.78 -13.59
CA SER A 14 22.54 10.52 -13.95
C SER A 14 21.60 9.79 -14.88
N GLY A 15 22.06 9.28 -16.03
CA GLY A 15 21.28 8.76 -17.14
C GLY A 15 20.38 7.52 -16.88
N ALA A 16 20.10 7.21 -15.62
CA ALA A 16 19.05 6.28 -15.20
C ALA A 16 17.79 7.08 -14.86
N ARG A 17 16.71 6.86 -15.62
CA ARG A 17 15.41 7.48 -15.37
C ARG A 17 14.94 7.13 -13.95
N THR A 18 14.84 8.13 -13.08
CA THR A 18 14.31 7.94 -11.72
C THR A 18 12.85 7.50 -11.82
N MET A 19 12.52 6.37 -11.21
CA MET A 19 11.16 5.87 -11.06
C MET A 19 10.54 6.53 -9.83
N TYR A 20 9.39 7.16 -9.99
CA TYR A 20 8.65 7.79 -8.91
C TYR A 20 7.54 6.87 -8.41
N VAL A 21 7.02 7.15 -7.21
CA VAL A 21 5.88 6.43 -6.62
C VAL A 21 4.68 6.48 -7.54
N SER A 22 4.38 7.64 -8.14
CA SER A 22 3.30 7.83 -9.10
C SER A 22 3.37 6.94 -10.34
N ASP A 23 4.56 6.46 -10.71
CA ASP A 23 4.76 5.60 -11.89
C ASP A 23 4.29 4.16 -11.64
N ILE A 24 4.23 3.74 -10.36
CA ILE A 24 4.00 2.34 -9.99
C ILE A 24 2.89 2.13 -8.94
N MET A 25 2.35 3.20 -8.35
CA MET A 25 1.25 3.13 -7.37
C MET A 25 -0.06 2.69 -8.02
N THR A 26 -0.94 2.08 -7.25
CA THR A 26 -2.35 1.95 -7.60
C THR A 26 -3.04 3.29 -7.29
N ALA A 27 -3.46 3.99 -8.35
CA ALA A 27 -4.19 5.26 -8.21
C ALA A 27 -5.64 5.02 -7.78
N LYS A 28 -6.20 5.97 -7.01
CA LYS A 28 -7.60 5.93 -6.54
C LYS A 28 -7.94 4.58 -5.88
N PRO A 29 -7.24 4.19 -4.82
CA PRO A 29 -7.44 2.90 -4.18
C PRO A 29 -8.85 2.80 -3.57
N ALA A 30 -9.36 1.58 -3.44
CA ALA A 30 -10.53 1.34 -2.62
C ALA A 30 -10.24 1.77 -1.18
N THR A 31 -11.23 2.37 -0.52
CA THR A 31 -11.13 2.85 0.85
C THR A 31 -12.28 2.29 1.67
N ILE A 32 -12.16 2.37 3.00
CA ILE A 32 -13.21 2.00 3.93
C ILE A 32 -13.37 3.09 4.99
N ARG A 33 -14.56 3.16 5.60
CA ARG A 33 -14.83 4.12 6.68
C ARG A 33 -14.56 3.50 8.04
N LEU A 34 -14.17 4.32 9.02
CA LEU A 34 -13.83 3.85 10.37
C LEU A 34 -14.97 3.08 11.09
N ASN A 35 -16.24 3.36 10.74
CA ASN A 35 -17.41 2.72 11.35
C ASN A 35 -17.92 1.49 10.59
N ASN A 36 -17.36 1.19 9.41
CA ASN A 36 -17.63 -0.07 8.74
C ASN A 36 -17.14 -1.25 9.60
N THR A 37 -17.74 -2.41 9.38
CA THR A 37 -17.35 -3.64 10.08
C THR A 37 -16.12 -4.29 9.46
N LEU A 38 -15.52 -5.25 10.18
CA LEU A 38 -14.46 -6.07 9.60
C LEU A 38 -14.96 -6.92 8.43
N ARG A 39 -16.24 -7.31 8.44
CA ARG A 39 -16.90 -7.99 7.32
C ARG A 39 -16.88 -7.11 6.08
N ASP A 40 -17.28 -5.85 6.18
CA ASP A 40 -17.25 -4.89 5.07
C ASP A 40 -15.84 -4.73 4.50
N ALA A 41 -14.81 -4.75 5.38
CA ALA A 41 -13.42 -4.64 4.96
C ALA A 41 -12.99 -5.87 4.16
N LEU A 42 -13.26 -7.09 4.65
CA LEU A 42 -12.91 -8.33 3.96
C LEU A 42 -13.62 -8.45 2.60
N GLU A 43 -14.92 -8.18 2.55
CA GLU A 43 -15.71 -8.20 1.32
C GLU A 43 -15.21 -7.17 0.30
N THR A 44 -14.81 -5.99 0.78
CA THR A 44 -14.23 -4.96 -0.09
C THR A 44 -12.87 -5.42 -0.63
N MET A 45 -12.00 -5.99 0.21
CA MET A 45 -10.70 -6.51 -0.20
C MET A 45 -10.85 -7.63 -1.24
N GLU A 46 -11.77 -8.56 -1.02
CA GLU A 46 -12.05 -9.68 -1.94
C GLU A 46 -12.58 -9.17 -3.29
N ARG A 47 -13.59 -8.31 -3.26
CA ARG A 47 -14.22 -7.75 -4.46
C ARG A 47 -13.25 -6.96 -5.35
N VAL A 48 -12.26 -6.27 -4.74
CA VAL A 48 -11.30 -5.43 -5.45
C VAL A 48 -9.99 -6.18 -5.74
N GLY A 49 -9.75 -7.31 -5.08
CA GLY A 49 -8.51 -8.08 -5.19
C GLY A 49 -7.32 -7.38 -4.51
N CYS A 50 -7.55 -6.74 -3.35
CA CYS A 50 -6.50 -6.06 -2.59
C CYS A 50 -6.40 -6.63 -1.17
N HIS A 51 -5.27 -6.36 -0.50
CA HIS A 51 -4.99 -6.81 0.87
C HIS A 51 -4.90 -5.67 1.89
N HIS A 52 -5.06 -4.43 1.45
CA HIS A 52 -4.94 -3.24 2.29
C HIS A 52 -5.98 -2.22 1.87
N LEU A 53 -6.66 -1.63 2.85
CA LEU A 53 -7.61 -0.56 2.64
C LEU A 53 -7.23 0.65 3.50
N PRO A 54 -6.99 1.82 2.88
CA PRO A 54 -6.95 3.08 3.61
C PRO A 54 -8.27 3.33 4.31
N VAL A 55 -8.21 3.75 5.58
CA VAL A 55 -9.39 4.03 6.41
C VAL A 55 -9.60 5.54 6.45
N MET A 56 -10.80 5.95 6.02
CA MET A 56 -11.18 7.35 5.94
C MET A 56 -12.04 7.76 7.14
N GLY A 57 -11.74 8.92 7.69
CA GLY A 57 -12.56 9.57 8.69
C GLY A 57 -13.87 10.11 8.13
N THR A 58 -14.72 10.62 9.01
CA THR A 58 -16.00 11.25 8.63
C THR A 58 -15.82 12.57 7.89
N ASP A 59 -14.69 13.22 8.08
CA ASP A 59 -14.23 14.44 7.42
C ASP A 59 -13.58 14.19 6.06
N GLY A 60 -13.43 12.91 5.65
CA GLY A 60 -12.81 12.52 4.39
C GLY A 60 -11.29 12.46 4.41
N HIS A 61 -10.64 12.66 5.58
CA HIS A 61 -9.19 12.51 5.72
C HIS A 61 -8.77 11.07 5.98
N LEU A 62 -7.56 10.73 5.58
CA LEU A 62 -6.93 9.44 5.89
C LEU A 62 -6.61 9.40 7.39
N ILE A 63 -7.17 8.44 8.11
CA ILE A 63 -6.95 8.27 9.55
C ILE A 63 -6.26 6.97 9.94
N GLY A 64 -6.27 5.98 9.06
CA GLY A 64 -5.72 4.66 9.35
C GLY A 64 -5.54 3.81 8.10
N ILE A 65 -5.06 2.59 8.34
CA ILE A 65 -4.99 1.54 7.34
C ILE A 65 -5.37 0.21 7.99
N ILE A 66 -6.07 -0.65 7.25
CA ILE A 66 -6.37 -2.01 7.68
C ILE A 66 -5.94 -3.00 6.60
N SER A 67 -5.38 -4.15 7.02
CA SER A 67 -5.01 -5.24 6.14
C SER A 67 -5.79 -6.52 6.46
N ASP A 68 -5.83 -7.46 5.51
CA ASP A 68 -6.38 -8.80 5.73
C ASP A 68 -5.63 -9.57 6.83
N ARG A 69 -4.34 -9.28 7.02
CA ARG A 69 -3.53 -9.84 8.09
C ARG A 69 -3.99 -9.35 9.46
N ASP A 70 -4.36 -8.06 9.60
CA ASP A 70 -4.85 -7.52 10.87
C ASP A 70 -6.12 -8.22 11.29
N VAL A 71 -7.05 -8.45 10.33
CA VAL A 71 -8.29 -9.18 10.58
C VAL A 71 -8.02 -10.64 10.96
N ARG A 72 -7.16 -11.33 10.21
CA ARG A 72 -6.80 -12.74 10.53
C ARG A 72 -6.10 -12.88 11.87
N THR A 73 -5.26 -11.92 12.24
CA THR A 73 -4.59 -11.92 13.55
C THR A 73 -5.59 -11.78 14.69
N ALA A 74 -6.62 -10.94 14.52
CA ALA A 74 -7.68 -10.80 15.48
C ALA A 74 -8.49 -12.09 15.67
N LEU A 75 -8.77 -12.80 14.58
CA LEU A 75 -9.53 -14.05 14.58
C LEU A 75 -8.71 -15.22 15.13
N ASN A 76 -7.42 -15.29 14.86
CA ASN A 76 -6.53 -16.38 15.24
C ASN A 76 -5.77 -16.13 16.56
N SER A 77 -6.25 -15.27 17.44
CA SER A 77 -5.59 -15.01 18.72
C SER A 77 -5.55 -16.28 19.58
N PRO A 78 -4.36 -16.86 19.89
CA PRO A 78 -4.25 -18.09 20.65
C PRO A 78 -4.67 -17.96 22.11
N TYR A 79 -4.90 -16.74 22.56
CA TYR A 79 -5.30 -16.44 23.96
C TYR A 79 -6.79 -16.48 24.18
N ILE A 80 -7.59 -16.69 23.12
CA ILE A 80 -9.06 -16.74 23.21
C ILE A 80 -9.54 -17.99 22.51
N LEU A 81 -9.93 -19.03 23.31
CA LEU A 81 -10.66 -20.18 22.79
C LEU A 81 -12.05 -19.67 22.35
N ARG A 82 -12.27 -19.63 21.05
CA ARG A 82 -13.56 -19.22 20.45
C ARG A 82 -14.13 -20.36 19.63
N GLU A 83 -15.45 -20.45 19.65
CA GLU A 83 -16.20 -21.26 18.69
C GLU A 83 -16.29 -20.50 17.36
N ARG A 84 -16.39 -21.20 16.23
CA ARG A 84 -16.47 -20.58 14.88
C ARG A 84 -17.55 -19.49 14.74
N TRP A 85 -18.70 -19.68 15.39
CA TRP A 85 -19.79 -18.71 15.36
C TRP A 85 -19.43 -17.40 16.07
N GLN A 86 -18.57 -17.44 17.08
CA GLN A 86 -18.07 -16.25 17.78
C GLN A 86 -17.13 -15.42 16.88
N ASP A 87 -16.39 -16.08 16.00
CA ASP A 87 -15.54 -15.40 15.01
C ASP A 87 -16.39 -14.69 13.95
N GLU A 88 -17.48 -15.32 13.50
CA GLU A 88 -18.44 -14.71 12.57
C GLU A 88 -19.15 -13.51 13.21
N GLU A 89 -19.60 -13.63 14.46
CA GLU A 89 -20.23 -12.54 15.19
C GLU A 89 -19.26 -11.37 15.39
N LEU A 90 -18.01 -11.66 15.73
CA LEU A 90 -16.95 -10.66 15.88
C LEU A 90 -16.72 -9.87 14.58
N VAL A 91 -16.55 -10.57 13.46
CA VAL A 91 -16.32 -9.95 12.15
C VAL A 91 -17.50 -9.09 11.72
N ASN A 92 -18.73 -9.51 12.02
CA ASN A 92 -19.94 -8.79 11.66
C ASN A 92 -20.18 -7.52 12.48
N HIS A 93 -19.69 -7.46 13.71
CA HIS A 93 -20.00 -6.37 14.62
C HIS A 93 -18.79 -5.49 14.99
N LEU A 94 -17.56 -6.00 14.88
CA LEU A 94 -16.37 -5.24 15.23
C LEU A 94 -16.10 -4.16 14.17
N PRO A 95 -16.06 -2.88 14.56
CA PRO A 95 -15.77 -1.81 13.62
C PRO A 95 -14.29 -1.78 13.23
N VAL A 96 -14.03 -1.36 11.99
CA VAL A 96 -12.67 -1.22 11.43
C VAL A 96 -11.73 -0.43 12.35
N ARG A 97 -12.23 0.62 13.01
CA ARG A 97 -11.44 1.43 13.95
C ARG A 97 -10.80 0.64 15.10
N ALA A 98 -11.37 -0.50 15.47
CA ALA A 98 -10.85 -1.32 16.56
C ALA A 98 -9.59 -2.11 16.16
N MET A 99 -9.38 -2.32 14.86
CA MET A 99 -8.30 -3.18 14.33
C MET A 99 -7.36 -2.46 13.36
N MET A 100 -7.72 -1.26 12.89
CA MET A 100 -6.85 -0.49 11.99
C MET A 100 -5.57 -0.05 12.68
N THR A 101 -4.50 0.10 11.92
CA THR A 101 -3.33 0.84 12.33
C THR A 101 -3.60 2.34 12.14
N PRO A 102 -3.68 3.14 13.22
CA PRO A 102 -3.93 4.57 13.12
C PRO A 102 -2.69 5.33 12.63
N ALA A 103 -2.89 6.52 12.07
CA ALA A 103 -1.84 7.43 11.60
C ALA A 103 -0.74 6.71 10.78
N PRO A 104 -1.10 6.10 9.64
CA PRO A 104 -0.15 5.34 8.85
C PRO A 104 0.97 6.23 8.30
N ILE A 105 2.13 5.62 8.06
CA ILE A 105 3.22 6.29 7.34
C ILE A 105 2.76 6.49 5.90
N VAL A 106 2.89 7.71 5.40
CA VAL A 106 2.47 8.10 4.05
C VAL A 106 3.66 8.54 3.21
N ILE A 107 3.49 8.59 1.89
CA ILE A 107 4.50 9.02 0.95
C ILE A 107 3.88 9.94 -0.11
N ALA A 108 4.67 10.88 -0.66
CA ALA A 108 4.22 11.72 -1.77
C ALA A 108 4.32 10.97 -3.11
N PRO A 109 3.43 11.23 -4.09
CA PRO A 109 3.50 10.61 -5.41
C PRO A 109 4.77 10.97 -6.19
N GLU A 110 5.37 12.13 -5.92
CA GLU A 110 6.62 12.62 -6.53
C GLU A 110 7.88 12.06 -5.84
N ALA A 111 7.74 11.29 -4.76
CA ALA A 111 8.88 10.67 -4.09
C ALA A 111 9.48 9.56 -4.99
N PRO A 112 10.82 9.37 -4.96
CA PRO A 112 11.45 8.24 -5.64
C PRO A 112 10.91 6.90 -5.11
N ALA A 113 10.68 5.92 -5.98
CA ALA A 113 10.25 4.58 -5.57
C ALA A 113 11.21 3.92 -4.56
N ALA A 114 12.51 4.22 -4.65
CA ALA A 114 13.52 3.78 -3.67
C ALA A 114 13.24 4.29 -2.24
N GLU A 115 12.57 5.45 -2.09
CA GLU A 115 12.15 5.95 -0.78
C GLU A 115 11.02 5.10 -0.19
N ALA A 116 10.03 4.71 -1.01
CA ALA A 116 9.00 3.79 -0.59
C ALA A 116 9.59 2.47 -0.07
N VAL A 117 10.57 1.91 -0.79
CA VAL A 117 11.29 0.69 -0.38
C VAL A 117 11.98 0.90 0.97
N ARG A 118 12.69 2.00 1.16
CA ARG A 118 13.37 2.31 2.44
C ARG A 118 12.38 2.41 3.61
N LEU A 119 11.27 3.13 3.40
CA LEU A 119 10.22 3.27 4.44
C LEU A 119 9.60 1.92 4.80
N MET A 120 9.28 1.08 3.81
CA MET A 120 8.73 -0.25 4.04
C MET A 120 9.70 -1.16 4.80
N LEU A 121 10.97 -1.17 4.44
CA LEU A 121 11.99 -1.99 5.11
C LEU A 121 12.26 -1.50 6.53
N LYS A 122 12.47 -0.18 6.71
CA LYS A 122 12.77 0.41 8.01
C LYS A 122 11.65 0.18 9.04
N ASN A 123 10.41 0.29 8.60
CA ASN A 123 9.24 0.21 9.48
C ASN A 123 8.55 -1.16 9.45
N GLN A 124 9.08 -2.14 8.68
CA GLN A 124 8.54 -3.49 8.54
C GLN A 124 7.07 -3.52 8.06
N ILE A 125 6.69 -2.56 7.23
CA ILE A 125 5.36 -2.43 6.66
C ILE A 125 5.33 -2.87 5.18
N SER A 126 4.16 -3.25 4.69
CA SER A 126 3.97 -3.81 3.34
C SER A 126 3.29 -2.85 2.37
N CYS A 127 2.80 -1.72 2.87
CA CYS A 127 2.17 -0.71 2.02
C CYS A 127 2.30 0.69 2.61
N LEU A 128 2.15 1.70 1.74
CA LEU A 128 2.13 3.12 2.09
C LEU A 128 0.98 3.78 1.34
N PRO A 129 0.06 4.46 2.03
CA PRO A 129 -0.85 5.37 1.38
C PRO A 129 -0.08 6.51 0.70
N VAL A 130 -0.49 6.89 -0.50
CA VAL A 130 0.14 7.96 -1.27
C VAL A 130 -0.72 9.20 -1.17
N MET A 131 -0.14 10.25 -0.60
CA MET A 131 -0.84 11.49 -0.30
C MET A 131 -0.27 12.64 -1.11
N ARG A 132 -1.17 13.47 -1.68
CA ARG A 132 -0.83 14.79 -2.18
C ARG A 132 -1.54 15.79 -1.29
N ASP A 133 -0.74 16.55 -0.53
CA ASP A 133 -1.25 17.38 0.57
C ASP A 133 -2.08 16.52 1.55
N GLU A 134 -3.33 16.85 1.77
CA GLU A 134 -4.26 16.10 2.63
C GLU A 134 -5.11 15.07 1.87
N THR A 135 -4.91 14.94 0.55
CA THR A 135 -5.73 14.07 -0.32
C THR A 135 -5.04 12.74 -0.57
N LEU A 136 -5.76 11.64 -0.32
CA LEU A 136 -5.33 10.31 -0.72
C LEU A 136 -5.45 10.14 -2.24
N VAL A 137 -4.32 9.99 -2.93
CA VAL A 137 -4.26 9.87 -4.39
C VAL A 137 -3.91 8.46 -4.86
N GLY A 138 -3.33 7.64 -3.99
CA GLY A 138 -2.90 6.29 -4.34
C GLY A 138 -2.55 5.43 -3.13
N ILE A 139 -2.15 4.21 -3.42
CA ILE A 139 -1.50 3.28 -2.49
C ILE A 139 -0.35 2.59 -3.21
N ILE A 140 0.78 2.39 -2.53
CA ILE A 140 1.89 1.61 -3.05
C ILE A 140 2.18 0.45 -2.10
N THR A 141 2.34 -0.75 -2.66
CA THR A 141 2.57 -1.99 -1.93
C THR A 141 3.90 -2.64 -2.30
N ARG A 142 4.33 -3.63 -1.53
CA ARG A 142 5.49 -4.49 -1.91
C ARG A 142 5.28 -5.16 -3.25
N SER A 143 4.05 -5.55 -3.58
CA SER A 143 3.72 -6.21 -4.85
C SER A 143 3.94 -5.26 -6.03
N ASP A 144 3.57 -3.98 -5.91
CA ASP A 144 3.80 -2.98 -6.94
C ASP A 144 5.30 -2.78 -7.21
N ILE A 145 6.10 -2.75 -6.13
CA ILE A 145 7.56 -2.63 -6.21
C ILE A 145 8.17 -3.85 -6.89
N LEU A 146 7.76 -5.06 -6.51
CA LEU A 146 8.26 -6.30 -7.11
C LEU A 146 7.89 -6.40 -8.59
N LEU A 147 6.66 -6.01 -8.96
CA LEU A 147 6.21 -5.98 -10.35
C LEU A 147 7.02 -4.98 -11.17
N ALA A 148 7.24 -3.78 -10.64
CA ALA A 148 8.08 -2.77 -11.28
C ALA A 148 9.52 -3.26 -11.48
N PHE A 149 10.10 -3.93 -10.48
CA PHE A 149 11.44 -4.52 -10.57
C PHE A 149 11.50 -5.63 -11.63
N MET A 150 10.52 -6.52 -11.68
CA MET A 150 10.43 -7.57 -12.70
C MET A 150 10.40 -6.97 -14.12
N ASN A 151 9.58 -5.93 -14.32
CA ASN A 151 9.51 -5.22 -15.61
C ASN A 151 10.84 -4.58 -16.01
N LEU A 152 11.59 -4.03 -15.05
CA LEU A 152 12.93 -3.47 -15.29
C LEU A 152 13.92 -4.55 -15.74
N LEU A 153 13.90 -5.73 -15.14
CA LEU A 153 14.77 -6.85 -15.54
C LEU A 153 14.45 -7.35 -16.95
N GLN A 154 13.18 -7.50 -17.29
CA GLN A 154 12.75 -7.92 -18.62
C GLN A 154 13.16 -6.92 -19.70
N ASN A 155 13.00 -5.63 -19.46
CA ASN A 155 13.39 -4.58 -20.40
C ASN A 155 14.92 -4.49 -20.61
N ARG A 156 15.73 -4.90 -19.62
CA ARG A 156 17.19 -4.99 -19.77
C ARG A 156 17.58 -6.13 -20.68
N ASN A 157 16.96 -7.30 -20.54
CA ASN A 157 17.27 -8.48 -21.36
C ASN A 157 16.94 -8.23 -22.83
N ASN A 158 15.80 -7.61 -23.13
CA ASN A 158 15.38 -7.29 -24.49
C ASN A 158 16.32 -6.27 -25.21
N ARG A 159 17.10 -5.49 -24.45
CA ARG A 159 18.09 -4.54 -25.05
C ARG A 159 19.42 -5.19 -25.40
N HIS A 160 19.71 -6.37 -24.87
CA HIS A 160 20.93 -7.13 -25.21
C HIS A 160 20.77 -8.06 -26.42
N ASP A 161 19.53 -8.33 -26.85
CA ASP A 161 19.21 -9.22 -27.98
C ASP A 161 19.03 -8.50 -29.32
N VAL A 162 19.48 -7.25 -29.47
CA VAL A 162 19.52 -6.61 -30.80
C VAL A 162 20.74 -7.15 -31.54
N PRO A 163 20.57 -7.99 -32.57
CA PRO A 163 21.72 -8.50 -33.37
C PRO A 163 22.42 -7.34 -34.04
N MET A 164 23.72 -7.23 -33.83
CA MET A 164 24.58 -6.34 -34.63
C MET A 164 24.50 -6.81 -36.06
N ASN A 165 23.76 -6.11 -36.88
CA ASN A 165 23.71 -6.33 -38.31
C ASN A 165 25.07 -5.88 -38.91
N HIS A 166 25.96 -6.82 -39.08
CA HIS A 166 27.20 -6.61 -39.84
C HIS A 166 26.79 -6.59 -41.30
N SER A 167 26.53 -5.39 -41.82
CA SER A 167 26.53 -5.16 -43.26
C SER A 167 27.97 -5.00 -43.68
N GLY A 168 28.48 -6.05 -44.38
CA GLY A 168 29.74 -6.02 -45.17
C GLY A 168 29.57 -5.17 -46.42
#